data_be3af1e9a89122f61bca31572a61d166
#
_entry.id   be3af1e9a89122f61bca31572a61d166
#
_cell.length_a   1.000
_cell.length_b   1.000
_cell.length_c   1.000
_cell.angle_alpha   90.00
_cell.angle_beta   90.00
_cell.angle_gamma   90.00
#
_symmetry.space_group_name_H-M   'P 1'
#
loop_
_entity.id
_entity.type
_entity.pdbx_description
1 polymer ?
#
loop_
_entity_poly.entity_id
_entity_poly.type
_entity_poly.pdbx_seq_one_letter_code
_entity_poly.pdbx_strand_id
1 'polypeptide(L)'
;MDQLRRNWPLSALVAIVAATFVWACLAPIHVASHDKLFEIPAGTWARRMAGDKVEILPSKIRLTLGVRDVLLLRNRDTVPQIFGPVLIMPGQDFRLPFETVSENQFACSAHLSGQMTVIVEPLPNPGLARLQWRLGELAHAIRTY
;
A
#
# COMPACT_ATOMS: atom_id res chain seq x y z
N MET A 1 -17.52 -33.14 -36.57
CA MET A 1 -17.95 -31.73 -36.31
C MET A 1 -18.74 -31.58 -35.01
N ASP A 2 -19.24 -32.65 -34.38
CA ASP A 2 -20.05 -32.57 -33.15
C ASP A 2 -19.26 -32.38 -31.85
N GLN A 3 -18.00 -32.74 -31.82
CA GLN A 3 -17.16 -32.55 -30.63
C GLN A 3 -16.84 -31.07 -30.33
N LEU A 4 -16.73 -30.22 -31.36
CA LEU A 4 -16.52 -28.79 -31.23
C LEU A 4 -17.73 -28.07 -30.62
N ARG A 5 -18.93 -28.51 -30.92
CA ARG A 5 -20.17 -27.92 -30.36
C ARG A 5 -20.38 -28.27 -28.88
N ARG A 6 -19.96 -29.45 -28.45
CA ARG A 6 -20.15 -29.92 -27.08
C ARG A 6 -19.21 -29.21 -26.08
N ASN A 7 -18.06 -28.76 -26.54
CA ASN A 7 -17.05 -28.09 -25.68
C ASN A 7 -17.02 -26.54 -25.81
N TRP A 8 -17.96 -25.97 -26.57
CA TRP A 8 -18.09 -24.53 -26.75
C TRP A 8 -18.08 -23.75 -25.42
N PRO A 9 -18.87 -24.11 -24.36
CA PRO A 9 -18.86 -23.35 -23.14
C PRO A 9 -17.51 -23.42 -22.41
N LEU A 10 -16.81 -24.55 -22.47
CA LEU A 10 -15.47 -24.70 -21.89
C LEU A 10 -14.41 -23.89 -22.64
N SER A 11 -14.44 -23.91 -23.97
CA SER A 11 -13.50 -23.13 -24.78
C SER A 11 -13.72 -21.62 -24.64
N ALA A 12 -15.00 -21.19 -24.54
CA ALA A 12 -15.34 -19.80 -24.26
C ALA A 12 -14.84 -19.36 -22.87
N LEU A 13 -15.02 -20.19 -21.85
CA LEU A 13 -14.52 -19.93 -20.50
C LEU A 13 -12.99 -19.79 -20.48
N VAL A 14 -12.27 -20.71 -21.13
CA VAL A 14 -10.81 -20.66 -21.23
C VAL A 14 -10.34 -19.39 -21.95
N ALA A 15 -11.02 -19.02 -23.04
CA ALA A 15 -10.70 -17.79 -23.78
C ALA A 15 -10.92 -16.53 -22.92
N ILE A 16 -11.99 -16.46 -22.14
CA ILE A 16 -12.27 -15.34 -21.23
C ILE A 16 -11.19 -15.27 -20.13
N VAL A 17 -10.84 -16.40 -19.52
CA VAL A 17 -9.79 -16.45 -18.49
C VAL A 17 -8.44 -16.04 -19.07
N ALA A 18 -8.08 -16.51 -20.26
CA ALA A 18 -6.84 -16.11 -20.92
C ALA A 18 -6.84 -14.61 -21.26
N ALA A 19 -7.94 -14.07 -21.77
CA ALA A 19 -8.07 -12.65 -22.09
C ALA A 19 -7.98 -11.77 -20.84
N THR A 20 -8.62 -12.15 -19.74
CA THR A 20 -8.53 -11.42 -18.46
C THR A 20 -7.14 -11.48 -17.88
N PHE A 21 -6.44 -12.61 -17.99
CA PHE A 21 -5.05 -12.75 -17.56
C PHE A 21 -4.11 -11.83 -18.36
N VAL A 22 -4.20 -11.85 -19.69
CA VAL A 22 -3.41 -10.98 -20.56
C VAL A 22 -3.70 -9.51 -20.27
N TRP A 23 -4.97 -9.16 -20.12
CA TRP A 23 -5.37 -7.80 -19.75
C TRP A 23 -4.78 -7.39 -18.39
N ALA A 24 -4.85 -8.26 -17.37
CA ALA A 24 -4.30 -7.98 -16.06
C ALA A 24 -2.78 -7.77 -16.06
N CYS A 25 -2.06 -8.41 -16.98
CA CYS A 25 -0.62 -8.23 -17.17
C CYS A 25 -0.26 -6.93 -17.91
N LEU A 26 -1.06 -6.52 -18.88
CA LEU A 26 -0.71 -5.43 -19.82
C LEU A 26 -1.40 -4.10 -19.52
N ALA A 27 -2.60 -4.13 -18.94
CA ALA A 27 -3.37 -2.91 -18.71
C ALA A 27 -2.61 -1.90 -17.85
N PRO A 28 -2.71 -0.60 -18.17
CA PRO A 28 -2.09 0.44 -17.36
C PRO A 28 -2.66 0.47 -15.94
N ILE A 29 -1.83 0.88 -14.98
CA ILE A 29 -2.25 1.05 -13.60
C ILE A 29 -2.77 2.48 -13.47
N HIS A 30 -4.09 2.61 -13.27
CA HIS A 30 -4.73 3.89 -12.96
C HIS A 30 -5.18 3.87 -11.51
N VAL A 31 -4.88 4.91 -10.77
CA VAL A 31 -5.29 5.10 -9.37
C VAL A 31 -6.01 6.42 -9.21
N ALA A 32 -7.01 6.45 -8.37
CA ALA A 32 -7.77 7.65 -8.08
C ALA A 32 -7.00 8.65 -7.22
N SER A 33 -6.02 8.17 -6.45
CA SER A 33 -5.16 8.99 -5.60
C SER A 33 -3.77 8.38 -5.51
N HIS A 34 -2.76 9.22 -5.51
CA HIS A 34 -1.37 8.83 -5.25
C HIS A 34 -1.08 8.65 -3.76
N ASP A 35 -2.00 9.02 -2.89
CA ASP A 35 -1.83 8.92 -1.45
C ASP A 35 -1.91 7.48 -0.95
N LYS A 36 -0.97 7.08 -0.12
CA LYS A 36 -1.03 5.87 0.70
C LYS A 36 -1.22 6.31 2.15
N LEU A 37 -2.45 6.15 2.65
CA LEU A 37 -2.85 6.60 3.97
C LEU A 37 -2.38 5.61 5.04
N PHE A 38 -1.76 6.17 6.07
CA PHE A 38 -1.49 5.51 7.35
C PHE A 38 -2.04 6.38 8.46
N GLU A 39 -2.87 5.80 9.29
CA GLU A 39 -3.53 6.51 10.39
C GLU A 39 -2.94 6.08 11.73
N ILE A 40 -2.62 7.05 12.57
CA ILE A 40 -2.25 6.84 13.97
C ILE A 40 -3.54 6.97 14.78
N PRO A 41 -4.10 5.86 15.30
CA PRO A 41 -5.39 5.87 15.98
C PRO A 41 -5.36 6.65 17.28
N ALA A 42 -6.52 7.14 17.70
CA ALA A 42 -6.70 7.75 19.01
C ALA A 42 -6.34 6.78 20.14
N GLY A 43 -5.69 7.28 21.19
CA GLY A 43 -5.27 6.48 22.35
C GLY A 43 -4.01 5.66 22.13
N THR A 44 -3.29 5.84 21.02
CA THR A 44 -2.00 5.19 20.75
C THR A 44 -0.99 5.47 21.86
N TRP A 45 -0.84 6.73 22.24
CA TRP A 45 0.07 7.15 23.28
C TRP A 45 -0.32 6.57 24.65
N ALA A 46 -1.59 6.66 25.01
CA ALA A 46 -2.09 6.12 26.29
C ALA A 46 -1.82 4.63 26.44
N ARG A 47 -2.09 3.83 25.38
CA ARG A 47 -1.78 2.40 25.35
C ARG A 47 -0.30 2.13 25.51
N ARG A 48 0.53 2.90 24.85
CA ARG A 48 1.99 2.78 24.92
C ARG A 48 2.51 3.09 26.31
N MET A 49 1.99 4.14 26.99
CA MET A 49 2.32 4.45 28.39
C MET A 49 1.86 3.36 29.35
N ALA A 50 0.80 2.64 29.04
CA ALA A 50 0.32 1.47 29.77
C ALA A 50 1.16 0.19 29.53
N GLY A 51 2.21 0.26 28.70
CA GLY A 51 3.10 -0.87 28.40
C GLY A 51 2.65 -1.76 27.25
N ASP A 52 1.64 -1.33 26.48
CA ASP A 52 1.19 -2.07 25.29
C ASP A 52 2.25 -1.99 24.19
N LYS A 53 2.66 -3.16 23.68
CA LYS A 53 3.68 -3.32 22.63
C LYS A 53 3.08 -3.57 21.25
N VAL A 54 1.81 -3.28 21.05
CA VAL A 54 1.17 -3.45 19.74
C VAL A 54 1.73 -2.46 18.74
N GLU A 55 2.24 -2.95 17.64
CA GLU A 55 2.66 -2.12 16.50
C GLU A 55 1.42 -1.65 15.73
N ILE A 56 1.26 -0.34 15.66
CA ILE A 56 0.12 0.30 15.01
C ILE A 56 0.44 0.60 13.55
N LEU A 57 1.70 0.96 13.27
CA LEU A 57 2.20 1.22 11.94
C LEU A 57 3.21 0.13 11.55
N PRO A 58 3.24 -0.29 10.28
CA PRO A 58 4.23 -1.25 9.83
C PRO A 58 5.64 -0.64 9.89
N SER A 59 6.63 -1.43 10.29
CA SER A 59 8.04 -1.00 10.35
C SER A 59 8.61 -0.62 8.98
N LYS A 60 8.02 -1.18 7.91
CA LYS A 60 8.39 -0.90 6.52
C LYS A 60 7.15 -0.52 5.71
N ILE A 61 7.17 0.67 5.14
CA ILE A 61 6.15 1.15 4.22
C ILE A 61 6.72 1.03 2.80
N ARG A 62 5.97 0.37 1.92
CA ARG A 62 6.31 0.29 0.49
C ARG A 62 5.42 1.22 -0.30
N LEU A 63 6.01 2.08 -1.09
CA LEU A 63 5.35 2.97 -2.04
C LEU A 63 5.74 2.55 -3.46
N THR A 64 4.92 2.90 -4.43
CA THR A 64 5.18 2.63 -5.85
C THR A 64 5.17 3.94 -6.61
N LEU A 65 6.31 4.29 -7.18
CA LEU A 65 6.50 5.54 -7.92
C LEU A 65 5.52 5.65 -9.08
N GLY A 66 4.88 6.81 -9.24
CA GLY A 66 3.89 7.08 -10.27
C GLY A 66 2.50 6.47 -10.03
N VAL A 67 2.30 5.73 -8.92
CA VAL A 67 1.00 5.11 -8.58
C VAL A 67 0.58 5.44 -7.16
N ARG A 68 1.41 5.09 -6.18
CA ARG A 68 1.21 5.34 -4.75
C ARG A 68 2.51 5.88 -4.18
N ASP A 69 2.87 7.08 -4.57
CA ASP A 69 4.15 7.72 -4.28
C ASP A 69 4.07 8.84 -3.24
N VAL A 70 2.88 9.07 -2.68
CA VAL A 70 2.67 10.04 -1.60
C VAL A 70 2.37 9.31 -0.30
N LEU A 71 3.24 9.44 0.69
CA LEU A 71 2.96 8.99 2.05
C LEU A 71 2.04 10.00 2.73
N LEU A 72 0.85 9.56 3.11
CA LEU A 72 -0.10 10.36 3.88
C LEU A 72 -0.19 9.80 5.31
N LEU A 73 0.34 10.54 6.27
CA LEU A 73 0.23 10.24 7.70
C LEU A 73 -0.83 11.10 8.33
N ARG A 74 -1.78 10.47 9.01
CA ARG A 74 -2.87 11.14 9.71
C ARG A 74 -2.77 10.87 11.20
N ASN A 75 -2.62 11.92 12.00
CA ASN A 75 -2.58 11.80 13.45
C ASN A 75 -3.99 11.96 14.05
N ARG A 76 -4.62 10.84 14.46
CA ARG A 76 -5.88 10.83 15.21
C ARG A 76 -5.68 10.73 16.72
N ASP A 77 -4.43 10.64 17.17
CA ASP A 77 -4.13 10.62 18.59
C ASP A 77 -4.30 12.02 19.21
N THR A 78 -4.34 12.08 20.52
CA THR A 78 -4.48 13.30 21.31
C THR A 78 -3.15 14.00 21.56
N VAL A 79 -2.04 13.37 21.20
CA VAL A 79 -0.69 13.92 21.37
C VAL A 79 0.01 14.13 20.02
N PRO A 80 0.91 15.10 19.92
CA PRO A 80 1.74 15.27 18.74
C PRO A 80 2.61 14.03 18.48
N GLN A 81 2.84 13.71 17.20
CA GLN A 81 3.68 12.60 16.76
C GLN A 81 4.84 13.10 15.92
N ILE A 82 6.03 12.59 16.15
CA ILE A 82 7.24 12.94 15.39
C ILE A 82 7.37 11.98 14.21
N PHE A 83 7.58 12.56 13.03
CA PHE A 83 7.96 11.81 11.83
C PHE A 83 9.11 12.54 11.12
N GLY A 84 10.33 11.96 11.18
CA GLY A 84 11.54 12.62 10.72
C GLY A 84 11.73 14.00 11.39
N PRO A 85 11.87 15.07 10.60
CA PRO A 85 12.03 16.43 11.15
C PRO A 85 10.68 17.12 11.45
N VAL A 86 9.54 16.45 11.24
CA VAL A 86 8.20 17.05 11.30
C VAL A 86 7.46 16.61 12.54
N LEU A 87 6.75 17.54 13.17
CA LEU A 87 5.82 17.29 14.26
C LEU A 87 4.40 17.36 13.72
N ILE A 88 3.69 16.23 13.76
CA ILE A 88 2.31 16.10 13.29
C ILE A 88 1.38 16.29 14.49
N MET A 89 0.66 17.40 14.53
CA MET A 89 -0.25 17.73 15.63
C MET A 89 -1.49 16.83 15.61
N PRO A 90 -2.20 16.69 16.75
CA PRO A 90 -3.49 16.02 16.78
C PRO A 90 -4.45 16.51 15.72
N GLY A 91 -5.07 15.61 14.97
CA GLY A 91 -6.00 15.93 13.88
C GLY A 91 -5.36 16.40 12.57
N GLN A 92 -4.03 16.51 12.51
CA GLN A 92 -3.34 16.92 11.29
C GLN A 92 -3.04 15.74 10.36
N ASP A 93 -3.03 16.06 9.07
CA ASP A 93 -2.56 15.22 7.98
C ASP A 93 -1.19 15.75 7.51
N PHE A 94 -0.22 14.85 7.36
CA PHE A 94 1.09 15.16 6.80
C PHE A 94 1.28 14.37 5.51
N ARG A 95 1.62 15.06 4.41
CA ARG A 95 1.84 14.47 3.09
C ARG A 95 3.28 14.62 2.68
N LEU A 96 3.93 13.50 2.36
CA LEU A 96 5.31 13.46 1.88
C LEU A 96 5.33 12.79 0.50
N PRO A 97 5.47 13.57 -0.59
CA PRO A 97 5.64 13.01 -1.93
C PRO A 97 7.06 12.50 -2.15
N PHE A 98 7.20 11.44 -2.94
CA PHE A 98 8.47 10.89 -3.37
C PHE A 98 8.54 10.92 -4.90
N GLU A 99 9.62 11.46 -5.45
CA GLU A 99 9.82 11.62 -6.89
C GLU A 99 10.83 10.61 -7.46
N THR A 100 11.53 9.89 -6.58
CA THR A 100 12.58 8.96 -6.99
C THR A 100 12.49 7.66 -6.22
N VAL A 101 12.95 6.59 -6.86
CA VAL A 101 13.16 5.30 -6.20
C VAL A 101 14.19 5.46 -5.09
N SER A 102 13.83 5.13 -3.87
CA SER A 102 14.67 5.38 -2.69
C SER A 102 14.27 4.49 -1.52
N GLU A 103 15.19 4.33 -0.59
CA GLU A 103 14.93 3.76 0.74
C GLU A 103 15.37 4.77 1.78
N ASN A 104 14.42 5.23 2.59
CA ASN A 104 14.65 6.26 3.59
C ASN A 104 14.21 5.76 4.96
N GLN A 105 15.01 6.07 5.98
CA GLN A 105 14.66 5.82 7.37
C GLN A 105 14.27 7.13 8.05
N PHE A 106 13.14 7.12 8.73
CA PHE A 106 12.63 8.26 9.47
C PHE A 106 12.48 7.91 10.95
N ALA A 107 12.86 8.82 11.83
CA ALA A 107 12.46 8.73 13.22
C ALA A 107 10.93 8.82 13.30
N CYS A 108 10.29 7.94 14.08
CA CYS A 108 8.85 7.91 14.21
C CYS A 108 8.44 7.57 15.64
N SER A 109 7.85 8.53 16.35
CA SER A 109 7.41 8.32 17.74
C SER A 109 6.20 7.39 17.84
N ALA A 110 5.45 7.22 16.75
CA ALA A 110 4.33 6.29 16.69
C ALA A 110 4.75 4.83 16.51
N HIS A 111 6.03 4.53 16.22
CA HIS A 111 6.57 3.19 16.05
C HIS A 111 7.31 2.71 17.30
N LEU A 112 7.23 1.42 17.65
CA LEU A 112 7.88 0.87 18.85
C LEU A 112 9.41 0.99 18.83
N SER A 113 10.02 0.76 17.68
CA SER A 113 11.47 0.89 17.50
C SER A 113 11.94 2.33 17.42
N GLY A 114 11.03 3.31 17.39
CA GLY A 114 11.34 4.71 17.17
C GLY A 114 11.76 5.04 15.73
N GLN A 115 11.73 4.07 14.82
CA GLN A 115 12.14 4.23 13.43
C GLN A 115 11.17 3.55 12.46
N MET A 116 11.03 4.12 11.28
CA MET A 116 10.23 3.59 10.19
C MET A 116 11.00 3.70 8.89
N THR A 117 10.96 2.64 8.08
CA THR A 117 11.60 2.63 6.76
C THR A 117 10.53 2.82 5.67
N VAL A 118 10.74 3.80 4.81
CA VAL A 118 9.91 4.01 3.62
C VAL A 118 10.72 3.61 2.39
N ILE A 119 10.21 2.62 1.66
CA ILE A 119 10.81 2.08 0.43
C ILE A 119 9.94 2.51 -0.74
N VAL A 120 10.53 3.27 -1.66
CA VAL A 120 9.87 3.68 -2.91
C VAL A 120 10.39 2.78 -4.02
N GLU A 121 9.53 1.93 -4.55
CA GLU A 121 9.84 0.98 -5.61
C GLU A 121 9.45 1.56 -6.97
N PRO A 122 10.12 1.16 -8.07
CA PRO A 122 9.72 1.60 -9.40
C PRO A 122 8.38 0.99 -9.81
N LEU A 123 7.72 1.65 -10.78
CA LEU A 123 6.50 1.11 -11.39
C LEU A 123 6.80 -0.28 -11.99
N PRO A 124 6.01 -1.32 -11.70
CA PRO A 124 6.23 -2.64 -12.26
C PRO A 124 6.07 -2.64 -13.79
N ASN A 125 7.03 -3.25 -14.47
CA ASN A 125 6.97 -3.42 -15.92
C ASN A 125 5.73 -4.22 -16.34
N PRO A 126 5.18 -3.95 -17.55
CA PRO A 126 4.13 -4.78 -18.12
C PRO A 126 4.52 -6.26 -18.14
N GLY A 127 3.59 -7.14 -17.79
CA GLY A 127 3.83 -8.58 -17.70
C GLY A 127 3.55 -9.13 -16.31
N LEU A 128 4.20 -10.24 -15.96
CA LEU A 128 3.99 -10.95 -14.69
C LEU A 128 4.29 -10.07 -13.46
N ALA A 129 5.28 -9.17 -13.55
CA ALA A 129 5.59 -8.24 -12.45
C ALA A 129 4.40 -7.36 -12.09
N ARG A 130 3.68 -6.86 -13.10
CA ARG A 130 2.47 -6.05 -12.90
C ARG A 130 1.31 -6.86 -12.31
N LEU A 131 1.15 -8.10 -12.73
CA LEU A 131 0.18 -9.00 -12.15
C LEU A 131 0.47 -9.30 -10.68
N GLN A 132 1.72 -9.63 -10.35
CA GLN A 132 2.16 -9.86 -8.97
C GLN A 132 1.92 -8.64 -8.08
N TRP A 133 2.21 -7.45 -8.59
CA TRP A 133 1.94 -6.20 -7.88
C TRP A 133 0.45 -6.02 -7.59
N ARG A 134 -0.43 -6.25 -8.60
CA ARG A 134 -1.89 -6.15 -8.42
C ARG A 134 -2.42 -7.15 -7.39
N LEU A 135 -1.93 -8.38 -7.42
CA LEU A 135 -2.30 -9.41 -6.45
C LEU A 135 -1.83 -9.04 -5.04
N GLY A 136 -0.64 -8.45 -4.91
CA GLY A 136 -0.11 -7.95 -3.64
C GLY A 136 -0.95 -6.81 -3.05
N GLU A 137 -1.35 -5.83 -3.86
CA GLU A 137 -2.23 -4.74 -3.42
C GLU A 137 -3.62 -5.25 -3.01
N LEU A 138 -4.18 -6.20 -3.76
CA LEU A 138 -5.46 -6.83 -3.44
C LEU A 138 -5.38 -7.60 -2.11
N ALA A 139 -4.32 -8.39 -1.92
CA ALA A 139 -4.12 -9.15 -0.68
C ALA A 139 -3.93 -8.21 0.54
N HIS A 140 -3.27 -7.06 0.32
CA HIS A 140 -3.11 -6.05 1.37
C HIS A 140 -4.46 -5.40 1.72
N ALA A 141 -5.25 -5.05 0.71
CA ALA A 141 -6.59 -4.49 0.92
C ALA A 141 -7.51 -5.43 1.72
N ILE A 142 -7.47 -6.74 1.44
CA ILE A 142 -8.29 -7.74 2.15
C ILE A 142 -7.86 -7.89 3.63
N ARG A 143 -6.58 -7.69 3.95
CA ARG A 143 -6.07 -7.83 5.34
C ARG A 143 -6.34 -6.59 6.21
N THR A 144 -6.59 -5.45 5.60
CA THR A 144 -6.84 -4.17 6.30
C THR A 144 -8.32 -3.92 6.61
N TYR A 145 -9.21 -4.78 6.14
CA TYR A 145 -10.62 -4.85 6.50
C TYR A 145 -10.87 -5.99 7.50
#